data_9d84de75f62c14f27eddfc16c15bfc5c
#
_entry.id   9d84de75f62c14f27eddfc16c15bfc5c
#
_cell.length_a   1.000
_cell.length_b   1.000
_cell.length_c   1.000
_cell.angle_alpha   90.00
_cell.angle_beta   90.00
_cell.angle_gamma   90.00
#
_symmetry.space_group_name_H-M   'P 1'
#
loop_
_entity.id
_entity.type
_entity.pdbx_description
1 polymer ?
#
loop_
_entity_poly.entity_id
_entity_poly.type
_entity_poly.pdbx_seq_one_letter_code
_entity_poly.pdbx_strand_id
1 'polypeptide(L)'
;MKQLLKKMGAILLIAFSVSSCTRAFITLYNKKDPMKKKSVWVKEDREIIHIPMIHIARQEYYDKVKQFITEKRQQGYAVYYEGVVTGGETKQEQDTIMMKVRKILCINISGGYDDEKNKSTPKFYKKFIAQTKENTGIIKGDTRADTNFKDLIQLIETEEKIKIALDSCDYATPMNAKYTCANYKQYKYLLTRYYRDEYLFDFIKKSTDKKIILLYGEAHKWNLYPLLRKDGFILKEGNRSTIRIYGGDTKW
;
A
#
# COMPACT_ATOMS: atom_id res chain seq x y z
N MET A 1 -7.25 23.58 44.01
CA MET A 1 -5.90 23.55 43.43
C MET A 1 -5.32 22.11 43.32
N LYS A 2 -5.24 21.33 44.38
CA LYS A 2 -4.67 19.95 44.36
C LYS A 2 -5.38 18.96 43.42
N GLN A 3 -6.70 19.04 43.24
CA GLN A 3 -7.44 18.16 42.29
C GLN A 3 -7.21 18.52 40.81
N LEU A 4 -7.00 19.79 40.50
CA LEU A 4 -6.73 20.27 39.14
C LEU A 4 -5.33 19.80 38.68
N LEU A 5 -4.34 19.86 39.56
CA LEU A 5 -2.98 19.38 39.31
C LEU A 5 -2.93 17.86 39.10
N LYS A 6 -3.74 17.06 39.83
CA LYS A 6 -3.84 15.60 39.61
C LYS A 6 -4.47 15.26 38.26
N LYS A 7 -5.50 16.01 37.83
CA LYS A 7 -6.14 15.81 36.52
C LYS A 7 -5.21 16.24 35.37
N MET A 8 -4.48 17.32 35.51
CA MET A 8 -3.47 17.74 34.51
C MET A 8 -2.31 16.74 34.40
N GLY A 9 -1.83 16.20 35.53
CA GLY A 9 -0.78 15.17 35.54
C GLY A 9 -1.21 13.88 34.86
N ALA A 10 -2.48 13.44 35.05
CA ALA A 10 -3.02 12.27 34.39
C ALA A 10 -3.17 12.44 32.87
N ILE A 11 -3.62 13.62 32.42
CA ILE A 11 -3.75 13.95 30.98
C ILE A 11 -2.36 14.01 30.31
N LEU A 12 -1.35 14.58 30.97
CA LEU A 12 0.02 14.58 30.46
C LEU A 12 0.61 13.18 30.35
N LEU A 13 0.38 12.31 31.32
CA LEU A 13 0.83 10.90 31.30
C LEU A 13 0.19 10.11 30.16
N ILE A 14 -1.10 10.32 29.87
CA ILE A 14 -1.80 9.65 28.76
C ILE A 14 -1.27 10.17 27.41
N ALA A 15 -1.03 11.47 27.26
CA ALA A 15 -0.47 12.02 26.03
C ALA A 15 0.96 11.52 25.73
N PHE A 16 1.79 11.34 26.76
CA PHE A 16 3.12 10.75 26.63
C PHE A 16 3.07 9.25 26.28
N SER A 17 2.11 8.50 26.81
CA SER A 17 1.99 7.07 26.53
C SER A 17 1.58 6.78 25.08
N VAL A 18 0.68 7.57 24.50
CA VAL A 18 0.22 7.37 23.11
C VAL A 18 1.32 7.66 22.09
N SER A 19 2.11 8.73 22.29
CA SER A 19 3.24 9.05 21.39
C SER A 19 4.39 8.05 21.50
N SER A 20 4.65 7.51 22.68
CA SER A 20 5.67 6.48 22.93
C SER A 20 5.28 5.13 22.33
N CYS A 21 4.00 4.74 22.40
CA CYS A 21 3.50 3.50 21.79
C CYS A 21 3.62 3.51 20.27
N THR A 22 3.28 4.61 19.60
CA THR A 22 3.41 4.71 18.14
C THR A 22 4.88 4.60 17.71
N ARG A 23 5.79 5.25 18.43
CA ARG A 23 7.24 5.18 18.17
C ARG A 23 7.80 3.77 18.38
N ALA A 24 7.41 3.10 19.47
CA ALA A 24 7.81 1.73 19.75
C ALA A 24 7.27 0.77 18.70
N PHE A 25 6.01 0.92 18.30
CA PHE A 25 5.36 0.09 17.28
C PHE A 25 6.07 0.24 15.91
N ILE A 26 6.30 1.46 15.44
CA ILE A 26 7.01 1.70 14.18
C ILE A 26 8.44 1.14 14.24
N THR A 27 9.15 1.34 15.35
CA THR A 27 10.52 0.83 15.52
C THR A 27 10.56 -0.70 15.53
N LEU A 28 9.62 -1.35 16.21
CA LEU A 28 9.52 -2.81 16.25
C LEU A 28 9.09 -3.39 14.91
N TYR A 29 8.16 -2.71 14.22
CA TYR A 29 7.68 -3.14 12.91
C TYR A 29 8.81 -3.11 11.86
N ASN A 30 9.62 -2.05 11.86
CA ASN A 30 10.74 -1.88 10.93
C ASN A 30 12.00 -2.70 11.25
N LYS A 31 12.08 -3.30 12.45
CA LYS A 31 13.12 -4.29 12.76
C LYS A 31 12.82 -5.68 12.21
N LYS A 32 11.58 -5.91 11.73
CA LYS A 32 11.20 -7.22 11.21
C LYS A 32 11.86 -7.45 9.85
N ASP A 33 12.50 -8.58 9.73
CA ASP A 33 13.07 -9.04 8.47
C ASP A 33 11.95 -9.25 7.43
N PRO A 34 12.00 -8.59 6.25
CA PRO A 34 10.98 -8.77 5.21
C PRO A 34 10.88 -10.22 4.76
N MET A 35 11.98 -10.95 4.79
CA MET A 35 12.02 -12.34 4.35
C MET A 35 11.26 -13.29 5.30
N LYS A 36 11.18 -12.95 6.60
CA LYS A 36 10.36 -13.71 7.57
C LYS A 36 8.86 -13.53 7.40
N LYS A 37 8.44 -12.52 6.65
CA LYS A 37 7.04 -12.24 6.35
C LYS A 37 6.61 -12.65 4.96
N LYS A 38 7.55 -13.09 4.12
CA LYS A 38 7.22 -13.55 2.79
C LYS A 38 6.25 -14.72 2.86
N SER A 39 5.47 -14.90 1.82
CA SER A 39 4.65 -16.07 1.63
C SER A 39 4.93 -16.70 0.27
N VAL A 40 4.92 -18.02 0.23
CA VAL A 40 5.13 -18.80 -0.99
C VAL A 40 3.84 -19.57 -1.29
N TRP A 41 3.30 -19.33 -2.47
CA TRP A 41 2.10 -19.95 -2.98
C TRP A 41 2.44 -20.81 -4.19
N VAL A 42 1.90 -22.02 -4.25
CA VAL A 42 2.16 -22.97 -5.33
C VAL A 42 0.86 -23.53 -5.91
N LYS A 43 0.82 -23.66 -7.21
CA LYS A 43 -0.25 -24.34 -7.96
C LYS A 43 0.38 -25.02 -9.16
N GLU A 44 0.32 -26.36 -9.20
CA GLU A 44 0.97 -27.13 -10.26
C GLU A 44 2.46 -26.77 -10.40
N ASP A 45 2.90 -26.28 -11.55
CA ASP A 45 4.26 -25.84 -11.83
C ASP A 45 4.48 -24.33 -11.60
N ARG A 46 3.47 -23.63 -11.07
CA ARG A 46 3.55 -22.19 -10.77
C ARG A 46 3.90 -21.94 -9.31
N GLU A 47 4.81 -20.99 -9.09
CA GLU A 47 5.20 -20.51 -7.77
C GLU A 47 5.14 -18.98 -7.69
N ILE A 48 4.47 -18.46 -6.67
CA ILE A 48 4.35 -17.03 -6.39
C ILE A 48 4.95 -16.74 -5.01
N ILE A 49 5.95 -15.87 -4.96
CA ILE A 49 6.55 -15.39 -3.72
C ILE A 49 6.08 -13.96 -3.49
N HIS A 50 5.20 -13.74 -2.52
CA HIS A 50 4.81 -12.38 -2.10
C HIS A 50 5.75 -11.88 -1.00
N ILE A 51 6.43 -10.77 -1.27
CA ILE A 51 7.20 -10.00 -0.30
C ILE A 51 6.35 -8.80 0.12
N PRO A 52 5.81 -8.79 1.37
CA PRO A 52 4.93 -7.73 1.83
C PRO A 52 5.72 -6.45 2.06
N MET A 53 5.61 -5.51 1.14
CA MET A 53 6.36 -4.26 1.14
C MET A 53 5.79 -3.24 2.12
N ILE A 54 6.65 -2.33 2.58
CA ILE A 54 6.30 -1.13 3.34
C ILE A 54 6.94 0.10 2.68
N HIS A 55 6.17 1.19 2.57
CA HIS A 55 6.58 2.37 1.81
C HIS A 55 7.69 3.19 2.46
N ILE A 56 7.89 3.06 3.76
CA ILE A 56 8.93 3.76 4.51
C ILE A 56 9.61 2.76 5.44
N ALA A 57 10.89 2.51 5.22
CA ALA A 57 11.68 1.57 6.01
C ALA A 57 13.13 2.07 6.18
N ARG A 58 13.92 1.30 6.91
CA ARG A 58 15.38 1.50 6.94
C ARG A 58 16.00 0.95 5.66
N GLN A 59 17.17 1.46 5.30
CA GLN A 59 17.93 0.99 4.14
C GLN A 59 18.13 -0.53 4.18
N GLU A 60 18.49 -1.09 5.33
CA GLU A 60 18.75 -2.53 5.49
C GLU A 60 17.54 -3.42 5.15
N TYR A 61 16.32 -2.88 5.28
CA TYR A 61 15.11 -3.59 4.86
C TYR A 61 15.09 -3.76 3.33
N TYR A 62 15.34 -2.67 2.61
CA TYR A 62 15.35 -2.68 1.15
C TYR A 62 16.55 -3.42 0.59
N ASP A 63 17.72 -3.36 1.23
CA ASP A 63 18.90 -4.12 0.84
C ASP A 63 18.63 -5.63 0.83
N LYS A 64 17.95 -6.15 1.86
CA LYS A 64 17.54 -7.54 1.91
C LYS A 64 16.54 -7.91 0.82
N VAL A 65 15.57 -7.03 0.53
CA VAL A 65 14.63 -7.24 -0.58
C VAL A 65 15.39 -7.29 -1.90
N LYS A 66 16.26 -6.31 -2.15
CA LYS A 66 17.06 -6.22 -3.37
C LYS A 66 17.96 -7.44 -3.56
N GLN A 67 18.66 -7.90 -2.51
CA GLN A 67 19.48 -9.11 -2.57
C GLN A 67 18.63 -10.33 -2.94
N PHE A 68 17.52 -10.55 -2.24
CA PHE A 68 16.63 -11.68 -2.50
C PHE A 68 16.09 -11.69 -3.94
N ILE A 69 15.65 -10.52 -4.45
CA ILE A 69 15.16 -10.41 -5.82
C ILE A 69 16.27 -10.73 -6.83
N THR A 70 17.49 -10.25 -6.58
CA THR A 70 18.63 -10.49 -7.46
C THR A 70 18.93 -11.99 -7.57
N GLU A 71 18.98 -12.68 -6.43
CA GLU A 71 19.19 -14.12 -6.37
C GLU A 71 18.06 -14.90 -7.06
N LYS A 72 16.81 -14.51 -6.84
CA LYS A 72 15.64 -15.18 -7.44
C LYS A 72 15.54 -14.94 -8.95
N ARG A 73 15.91 -13.76 -9.43
CA ARG A 73 15.93 -13.44 -10.85
C ARG A 73 16.91 -14.37 -11.60
N GLN A 74 18.07 -14.72 -11.00
CA GLN A 74 19.00 -15.72 -11.56
C GLN A 74 18.38 -17.13 -11.61
N GLN A 75 17.34 -17.41 -10.79
CA GLN A 75 16.57 -18.67 -10.79
C GLN A 75 15.35 -18.62 -11.72
N GLY A 76 15.23 -17.59 -12.57
CA GLY A 76 14.17 -17.44 -13.56
C GLY A 76 12.86 -16.87 -13.02
N TYR A 77 12.87 -16.15 -11.89
CA TYR A 77 11.67 -15.46 -11.40
C TYR A 77 11.48 -14.11 -12.12
N ALA A 78 10.27 -13.89 -12.61
CA ALA A 78 9.77 -12.58 -13.00
C ALA A 78 9.42 -11.75 -11.76
N VAL A 79 9.66 -10.44 -11.83
CA VAL A 79 9.35 -9.51 -10.73
C VAL A 79 8.16 -8.65 -11.11
N TYR A 80 7.08 -8.75 -10.33
CA TYR A 80 5.88 -7.94 -10.44
C TYR A 80 5.81 -6.98 -9.27
N TYR A 81 5.61 -5.70 -9.54
CA TYR A 81 5.64 -4.69 -8.49
C TYR A 81 4.42 -3.78 -8.50
N GLU A 82 4.10 -3.30 -7.29
CA GLU A 82 3.06 -2.31 -7.03
C GLU A 82 3.48 -0.94 -7.54
N GLY A 83 2.58 -0.25 -8.24
CA GLY A 83 2.86 1.09 -8.72
C GLY A 83 1.68 1.69 -9.49
N VAL A 84 0.66 2.16 -8.77
CA VAL A 84 -0.47 2.82 -9.39
C VAL A 84 -0.03 4.14 -10.04
N VAL A 85 -0.43 4.35 -11.28
CA VAL A 85 -0.18 5.58 -12.04
C VAL A 85 -1.48 6.36 -12.26
N THR A 86 -1.39 7.59 -12.73
CA THR A 86 -2.57 8.45 -12.92
C THR A 86 -3.48 7.93 -14.02
N GLY A 87 -2.93 7.58 -15.20
CA GLY A 87 -3.69 7.07 -16.36
C GLY A 87 -4.23 8.17 -17.28
N GLY A 88 -4.04 9.45 -17.00
CA GLY A 88 -4.41 10.56 -17.87
C GLY A 88 -3.38 10.83 -18.96
N GLU A 89 -3.84 11.21 -20.15
CA GLU A 89 -3.00 11.51 -21.30
C GLU A 89 -2.43 12.94 -21.24
N THR A 90 -3.24 13.90 -20.77
CA THR A 90 -2.85 15.30 -20.64
C THR A 90 -2.61 15.68 -19.18
N LYS A 91 -1.84 16.75 -18.95
CA LYS A 91 -1.62 17.29 -17.61
C LYS A 91 -2.93 17.67 -16.93
N GLN A 92 -3.86 18.30 -17.67
CA GLN A 92 -5.17 18.69 -17.15
C GLN A 92 -6.00 17.48 -16.72
N GLU A 93 -5.98 16.41 -17.49
CA GLU A 93 -6.66 15.16 -17.15
C GLU A 93 -6.04 14.52 -15.91
N GLN A 94 -4.70 14.45 -15.84
CA GLN A 94 -3.99 13.94 -14.68
C GLN A 94 -4.32 14.73 -13.41
N ASP A 95 -4.36 16.05 -13.47
CA ASP A 95 -4.72 16.90 -12.34
C ASP A 95 -6.17 16.67 -11.90
N THR A 96 -7.09 16.52 -12.85
CA THR A 96 -8.51 16.20 -12.57
C THR A 96 -8.64 14.84 -11.87
N ILE A 97 -7.95 13.82 -12.39
CA ILE A 97 -7.92 12.48 -11.78
C ILE A 97 -7.37 12.57 -10.34
N MET A 98 -6.25 13.27 -10.14
CA MET A 98 -5.65 13.40 -8.80
C MET A 98 -6.54 14.19 -7.83
N MET A 99 -7.31 15.18 -8.28
CA MET A 99 -8.33 15.83 -7.45
C MET A 99 -9.43 14.85 -7.03
N LYS A 100 -9.92 13.99 -7.93
CA LYS A 100 -10.89 12.93 -7.60
C LYS A 100 -10.30 11.92 -6.61
N VAL A 101 -9.04 11.50 -6.80
CA VAL A 101 -8.32 10.64 -5.86
C VAL A 101 -8.25 11.29 -4.48
N ARG A 102 -7.88 12.57 -4.39
CA ARG A 102 -7.88 13.33 -3.13
C ARG A 102 -9.26 13.35 -2.48
N LYS A 103 -10.32 13.55 -3.27
CA LYS A 103 -11.71 13.57 -2.80
C LYS A 103 -12.15 12.25 -2.18
N ILE A 104 -11.63 11.12 -2.69
CA ILE A 104 -11.86 9.78 -2.14
C ILE A 104 -10.97 9.53 -0.91
N LEU A 105 -9.67 9.87 -0.99
CA LEU A 105 -8.73 9.55 0.08
C LEU A 105 -8.80 10.49 1.29
N CYS A 106 -9.31 11.71 1.10
CA CYS A 106 -9.36 12.80 2.10
C CYS A 106 -7.97 13.15 2.68
N ILE A 107 -6.94 13.13 1.85
CA ILE A 107 -5.56 13.45 2.24
C ILE A 107 -5.00 14.57 1.35
N ASN A 108 -3.95 15.24 1.82
CA ASN A 108 -3.11 16.04 0.93
C ASN A 108 -2.23 15.10 0.09
N ILE A 109 -2.16 15.35 -1.21
CA ILE A 109 -1.47 14.46 -2.16
C ILE A 109 -0.11 15.03 -2.59
N SER A 110 0.15 16.29 -2.29
CA SER A 110 1.41 16.92 -2.64
C SER A 110 2.50 16.56 -1.64
N GLY A 111 3.60 16.16 -2.14
CA GLY A 111 4.75 15.72 -1.39
C GLY A 111 4.70 14.20 -1.21
N GLY A 112 5.53 13.50 -1.94
CA GLY A 112 5.88 12.13 -1.59
C GLY A 112 6.44 12.09 -0.17
N TYR A 113 6.68 10.91 0.34
CA TYR A 113 7.29 10.70 1.66
C TYR A 113 8.70 11.30 1.79
N ASP A 114 9.28 11.78 0.67
CA ASP A 114 10.63 12.35 0.56
C ASP A 114 10.69 13.87 0.69
N ASP A 115 9.62 14.53 1.11
CA ASP A 115 9.66 15.99 1.27
C ASP A 115 10.55 16.37 2.46
N GLU A 116 11.85 16.56 2.19
CA GLU A 116 12.85 17.04 3.16
C GLU A 116 12.44 18.36 3.83
N LYS A 117 11.52 19.09 3.20
CA LYS A 117 10.98 20.36 3.71
C LYS A 117 9.91 20.16 4.78
N ASN A 118 9.44 18.95 5.02
CA ASN A 118 8.44 18.70 6.05
C ASN A 118 9.08 18.74 7.44
N LYS A 119 9.24 19.95 7.99
CA LYS A 119 9.80 20.21 9.33
C LYS A 119 9.06 19.50 10.48
N SER A 120 7.88 18.93 10.20
CA SER A 120 7.07 18.19 11.18
C SER A 120 7.47 16.70 11.31
N THR A 121 8.37 16.20 10.46
CA THR A 121 8.80 14.80 10.52
C THR A 121 9.59 14.56 11.81
N PRO A 122 9.12 13.69 12.71
CA PRO A 122 9.83 13.41 13.95
C PRO A 122 11.25 12.92 13.70
N LYS A 123 12.22 13.35 14.55
CA LYS A 123 13.66 13.02 14.41
C LYS A 123 13.96 11.53 14.22
N PHE A 124 13.11 10.63 14.72
CA PHE A 124 13.30 9.19 14.58
C PHE A 124 13.05 8.68 13.16
N TYR A 125 12.28 9.41 12.33
CA TYR A 125 12.10 9.10 10.90
C TYR A 125 13.32 9.41 10.04
N LYS A 126 14.28 10.20 10.55
CA LYS A 126 15.51 10.52 9.79
C LYS A 126 16.34 9.30 9.37
N LYS A 127 16.08 8.13 10.00
CA LYS A 127 16.73 6.85 9.65
C LYS A 127 15.90 6.01 8.68
N PHE A 128 14.76 6.51 8.25
CA PHE A 128 13.88 5.83 7.32
C PHE A 128 13.90 6.54 5.98
N ILE A 129 13.86 5.76 4.93
CA ILE A 129 13.81 6.22 3.55
C ILE A 129 12.54 5.72 2.89
N ALA A 130 12.09 6.42 1.86
CA ALA A 130 10.98 5.98 1.04
C ALA A 130 11.39 4.78 0.17
N GLN A 131 10.41 3.94 -0.13
CA GLN A 131 10.54 2.89 -1.12
C GLN A 131 10.72 3.50 -2.50
N THR A 132 11.79 3.14 -3.21
CA THR A 132 12.02 3.49 -4.61
C THR A 132 12.27 2.22 -5.43
N LYS A 133 12.24 2.33 -6.76
CA LYS A 133 12.61 1.20 -7.63
C LYS A 133 14.06 0.80 -7.40
N GLU A 134 14.94 1.76 -7.27
CA GLU A 134 16.39 1.58 -7.14
C GLU A 134 16.75 0.85 -5.83
N ASN A 135 16.17 1.28 -4.71
CA ASN A 135 16.49 0.67 -3.42
C ASN A 135 15.83 -0.70 -3.23
N THR A 136 14.72 -0.98 -3.91
CA THR A 136 14.07 -2.30 -3.89
C THR A 136 14.62 -3.26 -4.94
N GLY A 137 15.51 -2.81 -5.84
CA GLY A 137 16.09 -3.66 -6.88
C GLY A 137 15.18 -3.92 -8.07
N ILE A 138 14.14 -3.11 -8.26
CA ILE A 138 13.31 -3.13 -9.47
C ILE A 138 14.15 -2.53 -10.63
N ILE A 139 14.21 -3.23 -11.75
CA ILE A 139 14.98 -2.86 -12.94
C ILE A 139 14.07 -2.66 -14.16
N LYS A 140 14.65 -2.09 -15.23
CA LYS A 140 13.99 -2.04 -16.55
C LYS A 140 13.75 -3.48 -17.03
N GLY A 141 12.52 -3.80 -17.37
CA GLY A 141 12.09 -5.16 -17.75
C GLY A 141 11.27 -5.86 -16.68
N ASP A 142 11.30 -5.41 -15.42
CA ASP A 142 10.34 -5.86 -14.42
C ASP A 142 8.93 -5.31 -14.72
N THR A 143 7.92 -6.04 -14.33
CA THR A 143 6.54 -5.76 -14.72
C THR A 143 5.79 -4.99 -13.63
N ARG A 144 5.29 -3.81 -14.00
CA ARG A 144 4.31 -3.12 -13.16
C ARG A 144 2.96 -3.84 -13.28
N ALA A 145 2.61 -4.66 -12.31
CA ALA A 145 1.39 -5.45 -12.30
C ALA A 145 0.26 -4.71 -11.54
N ASP A 146 0.08 -3.43 -11.81
CA ASP A 146 -0.89 -2.56 -11.15
C ASP A 146 -1.68 -1.75 -12.18
N THR A 147 -2.87 -1.35 -11.83
CA THR A 147 -3.77 -0.54 -12.66
C THR A 147 -3.42 0.95 -12.57
N ASN A 148 -4.33 1.83 -12.98
CA ASN A 148 -4.20 3.28 -12.88
C ASN A 148 -5.42 3.90 -12.19
N PHE A 149 -5.28 5.13 -11.69
CA PHE A 149 -6.36 5.81 -10.97
C PHE A 149 -7.56 6.16 -11.86
N LYS A 150 -7.36 6.44 -13.16
CA LYS A 150 -8.45 6.71 -14.09
C LYS A 150 -9.41 5.52 -14.15
N ASP A 151 -8.87 4.33 -14.41
CA ASP A 151 -9.66 3.10 -14.53
C ASP A 151 -10.30 2.73 -13.19
N LEU A 152 -9.58 2.88 -12.06
CA LEU A 152 -10.15 2.64 -10.73
C LEU A 152 -11.33 3.56 -10.40
N ILE A 153 -11.23 4.86 -10.72
CA ILE A 153 -12.32 5.81 -10.52
C ILE A 153 -13.51 5.45 -11.40
N GLN A 154 -13.27 5.13 -12.67
CA GLN A 154 -14.32 4.72 -13.60
C GLN A 154 -15.02 3.44 -13.12
N LEU A 155 -14.26 2.47 -12.63
CA LEU A 155 -14.81 1.23 -12.08
C LEU A 155 -15.68 1.50 -10.85
N ILE A 156 -15.23 2.34 -9.92
CA ILE A 156 -16.02 2.76 -8.74
C ILE A 156 -17.31 3.47 -9.21
N GLU A 157 -17.22 4.42 -10.14
CA GLU A 157 -18.39 5.16 -10.65
C GLU A 157 -19.41 4.21 -11.28
N THR A 158 -18.95 3.18 -12.00
CA THR A 158 -19.80 2.20 -12.68
C THR A 158 -20.47 1.22 -11.71
N GLU A 159 -19.66 0.57 -10.86
CA GLU A 159 -20.14 -0.49 -9.96
C GLU A 159 -21.01 0.06 -8.84
N GLU A 160 -20.65 1.22 -8.29
CA GLU A 160 -21.40 1.88 -7.21
C GLU A 160 -22.55 2.77 -7.74
N LYS A 161 -22.69 2.89 -9.08
CA LYS A 161 -23.71 3.72 -9.77
C LYS A 161 -23.71 5.18 -9.29
N ILE A 162 -22.52 5.75 -9.13
CA ILE A 162 -22.30 7.13 -8.69
C ILE A 162 -21.48 7.91 -9.70
N LYS A 163 -21.37 9.23 -9.47
CA LYS A 163 -20.42 10.10 -10.17
C LYS A 163 -19.59 10.85 -9.15
N ILE A 164 -18.28 10.71 -9.21
CA ILE A 164 -17.34 11.48 -8.39
C ILE A 164 -17.13 12.84 -9.05
N ALA A 165 -18.05 13.76 -8.76
CA ALA A 165 -18.01 15.11 -9.28
C ALA A 165 -17.09 16.00 -8.43
N LEU A 166 -16.34 16.89 -9.12
CA LEU A 166 -15.57 17.96 -8.48
C LEU A 166 -16.43 19.22 -8.40
N ASP A 167 -16.27 19.98 -7.33
CA ASP A 167 -16.99 21.23 -7.08
C ASP A 167 -16.01 22.39 -6.84
N SER A 168 -16.55 23.59 -6.60
CA SER A 168 -15.75 24.81 -6.38
C SER A 168 -14.77 24.67 -5.21
N CYS A 169 -15.12 23.92 -4.16
CA CYS A 169 -14.25 23.65 -3.03
C CYS A 169 -13.02 22.84 -3.44
N ASP A 170 -13.20 21.82 -4.31
CA ASP A 170 -12.10 20.99 -4.80
C ASP A 170 -11.08 21.81 -5.59
N TYR A 171 -11.59 22.70 -6.48
CA TYR A 171 -10.73 23.56 -7.30
C TYR A 171 -10.05 24.67 -6.48
N ALA A 172 -10.72 25.20 -5.48
CA ALA A 172 -10.16 26.25 -4.61
C ALA A 172 -9.15 25.73 -3.59
N THR A 173 -9.18 24.44 -3.26
CA THR A 173 -8.30 23.85 -2.24
C THR A 173 -6.99 23.38 -2.89
N PRO A 174 -5.82 23.98 -2.58
CA PRO A 174 -4.52 23.53 -3.08
C PRO A 174 -4.25 22.06 -2.74
N MET A 175 -3.56 21.33 -3.63
CA MET A 175 -3.29 19.89 -3.45
C MET A 175 -2.48 19.57 -2.19
N ASN A 176 -1.69 20.52 -1.69
CA ASN A 176 -0.89 20.42 -0.47
C ASN A 176 -1.60 20.91 0.79
N ALA A 177 -2.80 21.43 0.67
CA ALA A 177 -3.58 21.86 1.81
C ALA A 177 -4.37 20.71 2.45
N LYS A 178 -4.75 20.88 3.71
CA LYS A 178 -5.68 19.95 4.39
C LYS A 178 -7.00 19.92 3.62
N TYR A 179 -7.45 18.73 3.24
CA TYR A 179 -8.70 18.54 2.51
C TYR A 179 -9.89 18.53 3.47
N THR A 180 -10.86 19.43 3.25
CA THR A 180 -12.05 19.62 4.11
C THR A 180 -13.36 19.67 3.31
N CYS A 181 -13.31 19.49 1.99
CA CYS A 181 -14.47 19.50 1.12
C CYS A 181 -15.36 18.25 1.29
N ALA A 182 -16.57 18.28 0.74
CA ALA A 182 -17.41 17.11 0.61
C ALA A 182 -16.64 15.96 -0.08
N ASN A 183 -16.78 14.73 0.39
CA ASN A 183 -15.87 13.66 0.00
C ASN A 183 -16.59 12.33 -0.22
N TYR A 184 -15.86 11.37 -0.77
CA TYR A 184 -16.30 10.00 -1.07
C TYR A 184 -15.45 8.98 -0.31
N LYS A 185 -15.11 9.26 0.95
CA LYS A 185 -14.21 8.44 1.79
C LYS A 185 -14.67 7.00 1.96
N GLN A 186 -15.97 6.71 1.86
CA GLN A 186 -16.52 5.36 1.91
C GLN A 186 -15.94 4.45 0.81
N TYR A 187 -15.50 5.01 -0.34
CA TYR A 187 -14.90 4.24 -1.44
C TYR A 187 -13.38 4.14 -1.37
N LYS A 188 -12.77 4.62 -0.28
CA LYS A 188 -11.30 4.58 -0.11
C LYS A 188 -10.75 3.16 -0.22
N TYR A 189 -11.44 2.18 0.37
CA TYR A 189 -11.02 0.79 0.33
C TYR A 189 -11.06 0.22 -1.10
N LEU A 190 -12.10 0.52 -1.87
CA LEU A 190 -12.23 0.11 -3.27
C LEU A 190 -11.09 0.67 -4.11
N LEU A 191 -10.77 1.98 -3.95
CA LEU A 191 -9.70 2.66 -4.67
C LEU A 191 -8.30 2.13 -4.32
N THR A 192 -8.03 1.89 -3.03
CA THR A 192 -6.67 1.62 -2.57
C THR A 192 -6.32 0.15 -2.54
N ARG A 193 -7.32 -0.77 -2.51
CA ARG A 193 -7.09 -2.20 -2.35
C ARG A 193 -7.98 -3.06 -3.23
N TYR A 194 -9.28 -3.10 -3.00
CA TYR A 194 -10.17 -4.13 -3.53
C TYR A 194 -9.99 -4.32 -5.04
N TYR A 195 -10.25 -3.30 -5.85
CA TYR A 195 -10.14 -3.40 -7.30
C TYR A 195 -8.69 -3.57 -7.80
N ARG A 196 -7.71 -3.10 -7.06
CA ARG A 196 -6.30 -3.31 -7.38
C ARG A 196 -5.89 -4.77 -7.14
N ASP A 197 -6.40 -5.41 -6.10
CA ASP A 197 -6.13 -6.81 -5.80
C ASP A 197 -6.80 -7.74 -6.82
N GLU A 198 -8.04 -7.42 -7.24
CA GLU A 198 -8.73 -8.12 -8.33
C GLU A 198 -7.94 -7.99 -9.63
N TYR A 199 -7.51 -6.76 -10.00
CA TYR A 199 -6.67 -6.52 -11.17
C TYR A 199 -5.37 -7.33 -11.13
N LEU A 200 -4.64 -7.28 -10.00
CA LEU A 200 -3.40 -8.03 -9.83
C LEU A 200 -3.63 -9.54 -9.98
N PHE A 201 -4.69 -10.05 -9.37
CA PHE A 201 -5.03 -11.46 -9.46
C PHE A 201 -5.32 -11.88 -10.90
N ASP A 202 -6.13 -11.11 -11.62
CA ASP A 202 -6.42 -11.36 -13.04
C ASP A 202 -5.16 -11.24 -13.91
N PHE A 203 -4.28 -10.30 -13.60
CA PHE A 203 -2.99 -10.14 -14.26
C PHE A 203 -2.13 -11.40 -14.08
N ILE A 204 -2.03 -11.91 -12.86
CA ILE A 204 -1.30 -13.16 -12.54
C ILE A 204 -1.92 -14.33 -13.30
N LYS A 205 -3.24 -14.47 -13.34
CA LYS A 205 -3.91 -15.56 -14.05
C LYS A 205 -3.61 -15.58 -15.55
N LYS A 206 -3.58 -14.40 -16.17
CA LYS A 206 -3.31 -14.24 -17.61
C LYS A 206 -1.83 -14.40 -17.96
N SER A 207 -0.94 -14.27 -16.98
CA SER A 207 0.51 -14.38 -17.19
C SER A 207 0.93 -15.82 -17.48
N THR A 208 1.90 -15.96 -18.37
CA THR A 208 2.58 -17.23 -18.67
C THR A 208 3.77 -17.51 -17.74
N ASP A 209 4.15 -16.54 -16.89
CA ASP A 209 5.25 -16.70 -15.94
C ASP A 209 4.92 -17.75 -14.88
N LYS A 210 5.79 -18.75 -14.77
CA LYS A 210 5.63 -19.84 -13.80
C LYS A 210 6.18 -19.48 -12.42
N LYS A 211 7.18 -18.62 -12.38
CA LYS A 211 7.86 -18.18 -11.15
C LYS A 211 7.75 -16.66 -11.02
N ILE A 212 7.02 -16.21 -10.03
CA ILE A 212 6.70 -14.78 -9.85
C ILE A 212 7.10 -14.32 -8.44
N ILE A 213 7.77 -13.18 -8.35
CA ILE A 213 7.92 -12.42 -7.12
C ILE A 213 6.95 -11.25 -7.16
N LEU A 214 6.11 -11.12 -6.14
CA LEU A 214 5.21 -9.98 -5.95
C LEU A 214 5.80 -9.03 -4.91
N LEU A 215 6.13 -7.81 -5.32
CA LEU A 215 6.52 -6.70 -4.46
C LEU A 215 5.30 -5.81 -4.23
N TYR A 216 4.46 -6.21 -3.31
CA TYR A 216 3.20 -5.52 -3.01
C TYR A 216 3.08 -5.20 -1.53
N GLY A 217 2.43 -4.09 -1.20
CA GLY A 217 2.20 -3.67 0.17
C GLY A 217 1.56 -4.76 1.03
N GLU A 218 1.97 -4.88 2.31
CA GLU A 218 1.49 -5.93 3.22
C GLU A 218 -0.04 -5.99 3.30
N ALA A 219 -0.71 -4.87 3.08
CA ALA A 219 -2.15 -4.79 3.20
C ALA A 219 -2.92 -5.49 2.07
N HIS A 220 -2.29 -5.72 0.92
CA HIS A 220 -2.90 -6.42 -0.21
C HIS A 220 -3.13 -7.92 0.04
N LYS A 221 -2.41 -8.51 0.99
CA LYS A 221 -2.59 -9.93 1.37
C LYS A 221 -4.04 -10.26 1.78
N TRP A 222 -4.79 -9.28 2.30
CA TRP A 222 -6.12 -9.52 2.82
C TRP A 222 -7.14 -9.92 1.74
N ASN A 223 -7.00 -9.40 0.51
CA ASN A 223 -7.84 -9.78 -0.63
C ASN A 223 -7.12 -10.77 -1.56
N LEU A 224 -5.84 -10.56 -1.83
CA LEU A 224 -5.09 -11.38 -2.77
C LEU A 224 -4.99 -12.85 -2.32
N TYR A 225 -4.76 -13.12 -1.03
CA TYR A 225 -4.60 -14.50 -0.57
C TYR A 225 -5.88 -15.35 -0.66
N PRO A 226 -7.06 -14.84 -0.31
CA PRO A 226 -8.33 -15.52 -0.61
C PRO A 226 -8.52 -15.82 -2.10
N LEU A 227 -8.18 -14.88 -2.99
CA LEU A 227 -8.27 -15.06 -4.44
C LEU A 227 -7.33 -16.17 -4.94
N LEU A 228 -6.06 -16.14 -4.52
CA LEU A 228 -5.10 -17.21 -4.85
C LEU A 228 -5.58 -18.57 -4.38
N ARG A 229 -6.10 -18.66 -3.15
CA ARG A 229 -6.62 -19.90 -2.59
C ARG A 229 -7.84 -20.41 -3.37
N LYS A 230 -8.77 -19.52 -3.70
CA LYS A 230 -9.97 -19.86 -4.50
C LYS A 230 -9.59 -20.39 -5.87
N ASP A 231 -8.50 -19.89 -6.46
CA ASP A 231 -7.96 -20.36 -7.73
C ASP A 231 -7.12 -21.65 -7.62
N GLY A 232 -7.00 -22.23 -6.44
CA GLY A 232 -6.31 -23.51 -6.21
C GLY A 232 -4.83 -23.39 -5.81
N PHE A 233 -4.31 -22.18 -5.57
CA PHE A 233 -2.98 -22.03 -4.98
C PHE A 233 -2.97 -22.50 -3.52
N ILE A 234 -1.91 -23.19 -3.13
CA ILE A 234 -1.68 -23.70 -1.78
C ILE A 234 -0.54 -22.89 -1.14
N LEU A 235 -0.74 -22.41 0.08
CA LEU A 235 0.32 -21.76 0.85
C LEU A 235 1.35 -22.78 1.33
N LYS A 236 2.55 -22.75 0.75
CA LYS A 236 3.70 -23.60 1.10
C LYS A 236 4.50 -23.03 2.27
N GLU A 237 4.75 -21.72 2.26
CA GLU A 237 5.49 -20.99 3.31
C GLU A 237 4.76 -19.70 3.66
N GLY A 238 4.75 -19.32 4.93
CA GLY A 238 4.14 -18.10 5.44
C GLY A 238 3.23 -18.31 6.65
N ASN A 239 2.64 -17.23 7.14
CA ASN A 239 1.79 -17.30 8.33
C ASN A 239 0.36 -17.76 7.99
N ARG A 240 0.05 -19.02 8.34
CA ARG A 240 -1.30 -19.61 8.14
C ARG A 240 -2.40 -18.93 8.97
N SER A 241 -2.06 -18.29 10.08
CA SER A 241 -3.07 -17.61 10.92
C SER A 241 -3.77 -16.46 10.21
N THR A 242 -3.07 -15.81 9.28
CA THR A 242 -3.60 -14.72 8.44
C THR A 242 -4.73 -15.20 7.51
N ILE A 243 -4.72 -16.49 7.13
CA ILE A 243 -5.70 -17.08 6.22
C ILE A 243 -6.97 -17.51 6.97
N ARG A 244 -6.84 -17.92 8.24
CA ARG A 244 -7.98 -18.39 9.05
C ARG A 244 -8.99 -17.30 9.40
N ILE A 245 -8.55 -16.05 9.53
CA ILE A 245 -9.41 -14.93 9.96
C ILE A 245 -10.36 -14.49 8.83
N TYR A 246 -10.06 -14.75 7.57
CA TYR A 246 -10.78 -14.25 6.40
C TYR A 246 -11.34 -15.33 5.48
N GLY A 247 -11.32 -16.59 5.89
CA GLY A 247 -11.95 -17.71 5.17
C GLY A 247 -13.41 -17.97 5.54
N GLY A 248 -14.05 -17.09 6.27
CA GLY A 248 -15.49 -17.08 6.51
C GLY A 248 -16.17 -16.20 5.46
N ASP A 249 -17.30 -16.68 4.92
CA ASP A 249 -18.17 -15.97 3.99
C ASP A 249 -18.55 -14.58 4.51
N THR A 250 -17.69 -13.62 4.36
CA THR A 250 -18.04 -12.22 4.57
C THR A 250 -18.39 -11.60 3.22
N LYS A 251 -19.67 -11.68 2.88
CA LYS A 251 -20.30 -10.67 2.02
C LYS A 251 -20.20 -9.36 2.80
N TRP A 252 -19.48 -8.41 2.25
CA TRP A 252 -19.52 -7.01 2.67
C TRP A 252 -20.63 -6.31 1.93
#